data_feec0f29e2cf717fb4482db3cdfe07b2
#
_entry.id   feec0f29e2cf717fb4482db3cdfe07b2
#
_cell.length_a   1.000
_cell.length_b   1.000
_cell.length_c   1.000
_cell.angle_alpha   90.00
_cell.angle_beta   90.00
_cell.angle_gamma   90.00
#
_symmetry.space_group_name_H-M   'P 1'
#
loop_
_entity.id
_entity.type
_entity.pdbx_description
1 polymer ?
#
loop_
_entity_poly.entity_id
_entity_poly.type
_entity_poly.pdbx_seq_one_letter_code
_entity_poly.pdbx_strand_id
1 'polypeptide(L)'
;MTKSYQEINAETIDRWVEEGWEWGQPISHETYLNAKNGNWNVLLTPVNPVPHEWFGNLKDKKILGLASGGGQQMPIFNALGGNCTVLDYSDKQLEAEKMVAEREKYEIEIIKADMTKKLPFADNSFDIIFHPVSNSYIEKVEPVFKECYRILKKGGILLCGLDIGTNYTVDEKEEKIINSLPFNPLVNEEQRKQLEEQDCGIQFSHTISEQIGGQLKAGFRLTDIYDDTNGFGRLHELNIASFVATRAIKE
;
A
#
# COMPACT_ATOMS: atom_id res chain seq x y z
N MET A 1 -12.98 20.86 16.83
CA MET A 1 -12.06 20.88 15.66
C MET A 1 -12.59 19.84 14.69
N THR A 2 -12.71 20.18 13.43
CA THR A 2 -13.06 19.20 12.38
C THR A 2 -11.87 18.25 12.19
N LYS A 3 -12.14 16.93 12.16
CA LYS A 3 -11.11 15.91 11.90
C LYS A 3 -10.46 16.14 10.55
N SER A 4 -9.17 15.85 10.44
CA SER A 4 -8.49 15.78 9.16
C SER A 4 -8.96 14.55 8.36
N TYR A 5 -8.78 14.55 7.05
CA TYR A 5 -9.17 13.39 6.24
C TYR A 5 -8.35 12.14 6.59
N GLN A 6 -7.11 12.31 7.05
CA GLN A 6 -6.27 11.20 7.51
C GLN A 6 -6.86 10.55 8.77
N GLU A 7 -7.36 11.34 9.73
CA GLU A 7 -8.04 10.81 10.92
C GLU A 7 -9.35 10.10 10.55
N ILE A 8 -10.13 10.66 9.61
CA ILE A 8 -11.33 10.00 9.09
C ILE A 8 -10.98 8.65 8.46
N ASN A 9 -9.94 8.60 7.62
CA ASN A 9 -9.49 7.37 6.97
C ASN A 9 -8.99 6.34 7.97
N ALA A 10 -8.23 6.74 8.98
CA ALA A 10 -7.77 5.82 10.03
C ALA A 10 -8.95 5.17 10.76
N GLU A 11 -9.94 5.95 11.18
CA GLU A 11 -11.15 5.44 11.83
C GLU A 11 -11.98 4.53 10.91
N THR A 12 -12.07 4.87 9.63
CA THR A 12 -12.77 4.04 8.65
C THR A 12 -12.06 2.69 8.47
N ILE A 13 -10.74 2.71 8.30
CA ILE A 13 -9.94 1.48 8.18
C ILE A 13 -10.01 0.66 9.47
N ASP A 14 -9.90 1.29 10.65
CA ASP A 14 -10.04 0.61 11.94
C ASP A 14 -11.36 -0.15 12.03
N ARG A 15 -12.47 0.48 11.65
CA ARG A 15 -13.79 -0.14 11.61
C ARG A 15 -13.85 -1.29 10.60
N TRP A 16 -13.33 -1.12 9.38
CA TRP A 16 -13.30 -2.20 8.39
C TRP A 16 -12.51 -3.42 8.86
N VAL A 17 -11.39 -3.21 9.55
CA VAL A 17 -10.60 -4.31 10.14
C VAL A 17 -11.43 -5.06 11.18
N GLU A 18 -12.16 -4.35 12.06
CA GLU A 18 -13.07 -4.94 13.04
C GLU A 18 -14.24 -5.70 12.39
N GLU A 19 -14.72 -5.24 11.24
CA GLU A 19 -15.78 -5.88 10.45
C GLU A 19 -15.27 -7.05 9.58
N GLY A 20 -13.99 -7.33 9.57
CA GLY A 20 -13.41 -8.47 8.87
C GLY A 20 -12.90 -8.18 7.46
N TRP A 21 -12.59 -6.91 7.15
CA TRP A 21 -12.01 -6.52 5.86
C TRP A 21 -10.74 -7.30 5.53
N GLU A 22 -10.70 -7.88 4.33
CA GLU A 22 -9.66 -8.83 3.91
C GLU A 22 -8.23 -8.26 4.02
N TRP A 23 -8.03 -6.97 3.70
CA TRP A 23 -6.71 -6.31 3.75
C TRP A 23 -6.26 -5.96 5.18
N GLY A 24 -7.11 -6.20 6.18
CA GLY A 24 -6.80 -6.09 7.59
C GLY A 24 -6.69 -7.45 8.29
N GLN A 25 -6.85 -8.57 7.57
CA GLN A 25 -6.79 -9.91 8.16
C GLN A 25 -5.34 -10.44 8.20
N PRO A 26 -4.82 -10.74 9.39
CA PRO A 26 -3.45 -11.24 9.54
C PRO A 26 -3.29 -12.65 8.97
N ILE A 27 -2.10 -12.96 8.49
CA ILE A 27 -1.78 -14.30 7.99
C ILE A 27 -1.92 -15.37 9.08
N SER A 28 -2.19 -16.61 8.65
CA SER A 28 -2.22 -17.77 9.55
C SER A 28 -0.81 -18.19 9.99
N HIS A 29 -0.71 -19.00 11.06
CA HIS A 29 0.54 -19.66 11.46
C HIS A 29 1.09 -20.55 10.34
N GLU A 30 0.21 -21.27 9.64
CA GLU A 30 0.59 -22.10 8.51
C GLU A 30 1.23 -21.30 7.37
N THR A 31 0.64 -20.15 7.01
CA THR A 31 1.22 -19.24 6.01
C THR A 31 2.63 -18.78 6.40
N TYR A 32 2.84 -18.44 7.68
CA TYR A 32 4.16 -18.05 8.19
C TYR A 32 5.17 -19.19 8.08
N LEU A 33 4.78 -20.43 8.43
CA LEU A 33 5.64 -21.60 8.29
C LEU A 33 5.94 -21.95 6.84
N ASN A 34 4.95 -21.81 5.96
CA ASN A 34 5.14 -21.99 4.52
C ASN A 34 6.18 -21.00 3.97
N ALA A 35 6.13 -19.74 4.39
CA ALA A 35 7.11 -18.74 4.01
C ALA A 35 8.53 -19.13 4.49
N LYS A 36 8.69 -19.59 5.72
CA LYS A 36 9.98 -20.14 6.22
C LYS A 36 10.56 -21.27 5.37
N ASN A 37 9.69 -22.06 4.76
CA ASN A 37 10.04 -23.18 3.88
C ASN A 37 10.24 -22.75 2.41
N GLY A 38 10.18 -21.45 2.12
CA GLY A 38 10.37 -20.90 0.75
C GLY A 38 9.11 -20.88 -0.13
N ASN A 39 7.96 -21.25 0.42
CA ASN A 39 6.67 -21.16 -0.26
C ASN A 39 5.88 -19.93 0.24
N TRP A 40 5.94 -18.84 -0.51
CA TRP A 40 5.37 -17.57 -0.12
C TRP A 40 4.93 -16.72 -1.31
N ASN A 41 3.94 -15.88 -1.10
CA ASN A 41 3.54 -14.82 -2.01
C ASN A 41 3.14 -13.59 -1.20
N VAL A 42 3.32 -12.41 -1.79
CA VAL A 42 2.81 -11.13 -1.27
C VAL A 42 2.18 -10.33 -2.40
N LEU A 43 1.22 -9.48 -2.05
CA LEU A 43 0.47 -8.66 -3.00
C LEU A 43 0.83 -7.18 -2.82
N LEU A 44 1.10 -6.50 -3.93
CA LEU A 44 1.11 -5.03 -4.02
C LEU A 44 -0.24 -4.51 -4.51
N THR A 45 -0.89 -5.28 -5.36
CA THR A 45 -2.17 -5.06 -6.02
C THR A 45 -3.09 -6.24 -5.78
N PRO A 46 -4.42 -6.17 -6.00
CA PRO A 46 -5.36 -7.12 -5.45
C PRO A 46 -5.21 -8.58 -5.89
N VAL A 47 -4.70 -8.87 -7.10
CA VAL A 47 -4.77 -10.24 -7.66
C VAL A 47 -3.40 -10.86 -7.88
N ASN A 48 -2.52 -10.15 -8.57
CA ASN A 48 -1.25 -10.73 -9.03
C ASN A 48 -0.18 -10.67 -7.94
N PRO A 49 0.41 -11.83 -7.55
CA PRO A 49 1.53 -11.83 -6.61
C PRO A 49 2.76 -11.15 -7.23
N VAL A 50 3.52 -10.48 -6.37
CA VAL A 50 4.77 -9.83 -6.78
C VAL A 50 5.78 -10.87 -7.21
N PRO A 51 6.42 -10.74 -8.40
CA PRO A 51 7.47 -11.66 -8.84
C PRO A 51 8.63 -11.73 -7.83
N HIS A 52 9.05 -12.93 -7.45
CA HIS A 52 10.09 -13.13 -6.44
C HIS A 52 11.42 -12.46 -6.80
N GLU A 53 11.75 -12.40 -8.10
CA GLU A 53 12.95 -11.74 -8.61
C GLU A 53 12.99 -10.23 -8.34
N TRP A 54 11.84 -9.62 -8.03
CA TRP A 54 11.77 -8.20 -7.69
C TRP A 54 12.44 -7.89 -6.34
N PHE A 55 12.48 -8.85 -5.44
CA PHE A 55 13.01 -8.68 -4.08
C PHE A 55 14.51 -8.95 -3.95
N GLY A 56 15.05 -9.87 -4.75
CA GLY A 56 16.37 -10.40 -4.54
C GLY A 56 16.47 -11.20 -3.24
N ASN A 57 17.64 -11.17 -2.59
CA ASN A 57 17.82 -11.85 -1.29
C ASN A 57 17.31 -10.97 -0.15
N LEU A 58 16.30 -11.43 0.58
CA LEU A 58 15.67 -10.72 1.70
C LEU A 58 16.42 -10.87 3.04
N LYS A 59 17.27 -11.89 3.16
CA LYS A 59 17.97 -12.17 4.40
C LYS A 59 18.83 -10.96 4.83
N ASP A 60 18.67 -10.58 6.09
CA ASP A 60 19.35 -9.44 6.75
C ASP A 60 19.06 -8.06 6.15
N LYS A 61 18.10 -7.95 5.23
CA LYS A 61 17.67 -6.67 4.65
C LYS A 61 16.79 -5.90 5.64
N LYS A 62 16.99 -4.59 5.70
CA LYS A 62 16.10 -3.67 6.39
C LYS A 62 14.91 -3.33 5.46
N ILE A 63 13.73 -3.75 5.85
CA ILE A 63 12.51 -3.65 5.03
C ILE A 63 11.50 -2.77 5.75
N LEU A 64 11.00 -1.75 5.08
CA LEU A 64 9.88 -0.94 5.55
C LEU A 64 8.61 -1.34 4.83
N GLY A 65 7.59 -1.73 5.59
CA GLY A 65 6.20 -1.73 5.14
C GLY A 65 5.62 -0.33 5.36
N LEU A 66 5.37 0.39 4.27
CA LEU A 66 4.82 1.75 4.31
C LEU A 66 3.33 1.70 4.01
N ALA A 67 2.48 2.10 4.97
CA ALA A 67 1.04 1.89 4.94
C ALA A 67 0.71 0.42 4.58
N SER A 68 1.34 -0.49 5.30
CA SER A 68 1.33 -1.94 5.06
C SER A 68 1.15 -2.70 6.38
N GLY A 69 0.29 -2.21 7.24
CA GLY A 69 -0.15 -2.89 8.45
C GLY A 69 -0.98 -4.14 8.15
N GLY A 70 -1.66 -4.69 9.16
CA GLY A 70 -2.56 -5.83 9.02
C GLY A 70 -1.94 -7.20 9.20
N GLY A 71 -0.65 -7.30 9.45
CA GLY A 71 0.00 -8.59 9.71
C GLY A 71 0.03 -9.52 8.50
N GLN A 72 0.21 -8.97 7.30
CA GLN A 72 0.18 -9.72 6.05
C GLN A 72 1.57 -9.88 5.42
N GLN A 73 2.21 -8.79 5.00
CA GLN A 73 3.44 -8.86 4.22
C GLN A 73 4.68 -8.90 5.12
N MET A 74 4.73 -8.08 6.18
CA MET A 74 5.90 -8.01 7.07
C MET A 74 6.20 -9.33 7.76
N PRO A 75 5.22 -10.11 8.25
CA PRO A 75 5.48 -11.45 8.77
C PRO A 75 6.16 -12.39 7.75
N ILE A 76 5.74 -12.33 6.49
CA ILE A 76 6.34 -13.15 5.42
C ILE A 76 7.80 -12.74 5.21
N PHE A 77 8.09 -11.44 5.11
CA PHE A 77 9.46 -10.96 4.94
C PHE A 77 10.34 -11.29 6.17
N ASN A 78 9.77 -11.25 7.37
CA ASN A 78 10.49 -11.70 8.56
C ASN A 78 10.78 -13.20 8.51
N ALA A 79 9.81 -14.03 8.11
CA ALA A 79 10.00 -15.48 7.94
C ALA A 79 11.13 -15.81 6.96
N LEU A 80 11.39 -14.91 5.98
CA LEU A 80 12.48 -15.01 5.01
C LEU A 80 13.82 -14.38 5.50
N GLY A 81 13.86 -13.96 6.76
CA GLY A 81 15.06 -13.42 7.41
C GLY A 81 15.25 -11.90 7.24
N GLY A 82 14.25 -11.17 6.81
CA GLY A 82 14.26 -9.71 6.75
C GLY A 82 14.10 -9.06 8.12
N ASN A 83 14.74 -7.90 8.31
CA ASN A 83 14.57 -7.04 9.47
C ASN A 83 13.45 -6.02 9.15
N CYS A 84 12.25 -6.26 9.65
CA CYS A 84 11.06 -5.51 9.26
C CYS A 84 10.75 -4.36 10.21
N THR A 85 10.32 -3.25 9.62
CA THR A 85 9.65 -2.12 10.27
C THR A 85 8.33 -1.92 9.56
N VAL A 86 7.25 -1.67 10.28
CA VAL A 86 5.96 -1.27 9.69
C VAL A 86 5.58 0.13 10.14
N LEU A 87 5.08 0.92 9.19
CA LEU A 87 4.50 2.24 9.46
C LEU A 87 3.08 2.28 8.89
N ASP A 88 2.12 2.57 9.73
CA ASP A 88 0.72 2.73 9.35
C ASP A 88 0.07 3.83 10.19
N TYR A 89 -1.10 4.30 9.79
CA TYR A 89 -1.86 5.31 10.55
C TYR A 89 -3.08 4.71 11.25
N SER A 90 -3.52 3.52 10.86
CA SER A 90 -4.61 2.76 11.50
C SER A 90 -4.09 2.00 12.73
N ASP A 91 -4.75 2.17 13.86
CA ASP A 91 -4.42 1.44 15.10
C ASP A 91 -4.68 -0.06 14.93
N LYS A 92 -5.78 -0.45 14.29
CA LYS A 92 -6.16 -1.86 14.10
C LYS A 92 -5.23 -2.61 13.16
N GLN A 93 -4.75 -1.94 12.12
CA GLN A 93 -3.71 -2.50 11.25
C GLN A 93 -2.41 -2.77 12.02
N LEU A 94 -2.01 -1.86 12.90
CA LEU A 94 -0.81 -2.03 13.74
C LEU A 94 -1.01 -3.07 14.85
N GLU A 95 -2.21 -3.16 15.45
CA GLU A 95 -2.58 -4.22 16.41
C GLU A 95 -2.49 -5.61 15.77
N ALA A 96 -2.99 -5.77 14.53
CA ALA A 96 -2.90 -7.03 13.78
C ALA A 96 -1.45 -7.44 13.51
N GLU A 97 -0.58 -6.49 13.13
CA GLU A 97 0.85 -6.71 12.95
C GLU A 97 1.52 -7.20 14.24
N LYS A 98 1.25 -6.52 15.37
CA LYS A 98 1.75 -6.87 16.68
C LYS A 98 1.31 -8.28 17.11
N MET A 99 0.04 -8.62 16.89
CA MET A 99 -0.51 -9.94 17.21
C MET A 99 0.24 -11.06 16.49
N VAL A 100 0.53 -10.88 15.19
CA VAL A 100 1.30 -11.88 14.44
C VAL A 100 2.72 -11.97 14.96
N ALA A 101 3.40 -10.86 15.24
CA ALA A 101 4.75 -10.84 15.77
C ALA A 101 4.86 -11.58 17.11
N GLU A 102 3.90 -11.35 18.02
CA GLU A 102 3.81 -12.05 19.31
C GLU A 102 3.56 -13.56 19.14
N ARG A 103 2.62 -13.93 18.26
CA ARG A 103 2.29 -15.33 17.96
C ARG A 103 3.48 -16.10 17.38
N GLU A 104 4.17 -15.50 16.40
CA GLU A 104 5.29 -16.14 15.70
C GLU A 104 6.64 -15.91 16.39
N LYS A 105 6.67 -15.09 17.45
CA LYS A 105 7.85 -14.79 18.29
C LYS A 105 9.02 -14.18 17.50
N TYR A 106 8.73 -13.17 16.70
CA TYR A 106 9.74 -12.36 16.02
C TYR A 106 9.68 -10.89 16.46
N GLU A 107 10.77 -10.18 16.23
CA GLU A 107 10.85 -8.75 16.50
C GLU A 107 10.49 -7.94 15.25
N ILE A 108 9.69 -6.89 15.43
CA ILE A 108 9.35 -5.91 14.41
C ILE A 108 9.21 -4.53 15.07
N GLU A 109 9.70 -3.50 14.41
CA GLU A 109 9.45 -2.12 14.80
C GLU A 109 8.10 -1.67 14.23
N ILE A 110 7.18 -1.24 15.10
CA ILE A 110 5.81 -0.81 14.75
C ILE A 110 5.68 0.68 15.03
N ILE A 111 5.36 1.46 13.99
CA ILE A 111 5.31 2.92 14.06
C ILE A 111 3.95 3.43 13.58
N LYS A 112 3.24 4.15 14.46
CA LYS A 112 2.06 4.91 14.05
C LYS A 112 2.49 6.28 13.55
N ALA A 113 2.35 6.53 12.24
CA ALA A 113 2.67 7.83 11.65
C ALA A 113 1.91 8.06 10.33
N ASP A 114 1.67 9.35 10.03
CA ASP A 114 1.07 9.81 8.79
C ASP A 114 2.14 9.85 7.69
N MET A 115 1.99 9.01 6.65
CA MET A 115 2.95 8.93 5.53
C MET A 115 3.02 10.21 4.68
N THR A 116 2.06 11.13 4.82
CA THR A 116 2.06 12.41 4.11
C THR A 116 3.03 13.43 4.74
N LYS A 117 3.57 13.12 5.92
CA LYS A 117 4.54 13.94 6.65
C LYS A 117 5.96 13.43 6.44
N LYS A 118 6.93 14.16 6.95
CA LYS A 118 8.31 13.68 7.00
C LYS A 118 8.36 12.38 7.81
N LEU A 119 8.84 11.31 7.19
CA LEU A 119 8.94 10.00 7.83
C LEU A 119 10.00 10.01 8.95
N PRO A 120 9.75 9.33 10.09
CA PRO A 120 10.61 9.37 11.29
C PRO A 120 11.88 8.52 11.15
N PHE A 121 12.44 8.47 9.96
CA PHE A 121 13.64 7.68 9.65
C PHE A 121 14.78 8.58 9.13
N ALA A 122 16.01 8.15 9.42
CA ALA A 122 17.19 8.77 8.86
C ALA A 122 17.31 8.49 7.34
N ASP A 123 18.08 9.31 6.65
CA ASP A 123 18.41 9.08 5.25
C ASP A 123 19.13 7.73 5.08
N ASN A 124 18.86 7.03 3.98
CA ASN A 124 19.52 5.78 3.64
C ASN A 124 19.39 4.67 4.73
N SER A 125 18.22 4.54 5.33
CA SER A 125 17.94 3.57 6.41
C SER A 125 17.56 2.18 5.90
N PHE A 126 16.84 2.09 4.77
CA PHE A 126 16.21 0.86 4.29
C PHE A 126 16.82 0.33 3.00
N ASP A 127 16.81 -0.99 2.86
CA ASP A 127 17.18 -1.68 1.63
C ASP A 127 15.98 -1.85 0.70
N ILE A 128 14.78 -2.05 1.28
CA ILE A 128 13.52 -2.24 0.54
C ILE A 128 12.42 -1.44 1.23
N ILE A 129 11.58 -0.78 0.44
CA ILE A 129 10.28 -0.26 0.87
C ILE A 129 9.21 -1.03 0.10
N PHE A 130 8.28 -1.64 0.85
CA PHE A 130 7.09 -2.29 0.33
C PHE A 130 5.89 -1.41 0.63
N HIS A 131 5.25 -0.89 -0.42
CA HIS A 131 4.16 0.07 -0.34
C HIS A 131 2.97 -0.44 -1.16
N PRO A 132 2.09 -1.27 -0.58
CA PRO A 132 0.91 -1.78 -1.27
C PRO A 132 -0.08 -0.63 -1.58
N VAL A 133 -1.12 -0.93 -2.33
CA VAL A 133 -2.13 0.09 -2.69
C VAL A 133 -2.66 0.79 -1.44
N SER A 134 -2.27 2.06 -1.30
CA SER A 134 -2.65 2.93 -0.19
C SER A 134 -2.63 4.42 -0.57
N ASN A 135 -2.06 4.76 -1.73
CA ASN A 135 -2.00 6.14 -2.21
C ASN A 135 -3.38 6.75 -2.46
N SER A 136 -4.41 5.93 -2.67
CA SER A 136 -5.80 6.39 -2.76
C SER A 136 -6.32 7.08 -1.50
N TYR A 137 -5.69 6.88 -0.36
CA TYR A 137 -6.08 7.51 0.91
C TYR A 137 -5.37 8.85 1.19
N ILE A 138 -4.57 9.36 0.25
CA ILE A 138 -3.85 10.63 0.39
C ILE A 138 -4.06 11.55 -0.82
N GLU A 139 -4.13 12.85 -0.57
CA GLU A 139 -4.38 13.85 -1.63
C GLU A 139 -3.17 14.04 -2.56
N LYS A 140 -1.93 13.91 -2.04
CA LYS A 140 -0.70 14.19 -2.79
C LYS A 140 0.32 13.08 -2.62
N VAL A 141 0.67 12.40 -3.69
CA VAL A 141 1.60 11.26 -3.69
C VAL A 141 3.08 11.65 -3.88
N GLU A 142 3.37 12.74 -4.58
CA GLU A 142 4.77 13.14 -4.87
C GLU A 142 5.64 13.32 -3.61
N PRO A 143 5.14 13.91 -2.48
CA PRO A 143 5.93 14.00 -1.25
C PRO A 143 6.30 12.64 -0.66
N VAL A 144 5.40 11.64 -0.77
CA VAL A 144 5.65 10.27 -0.29
C VAL A 144 6.80 9.64 -1.07
N PHE A 145 6.80 9.75 -2.40
CA PHE A 145 7.91 9.23 -3.21
C PHE A 145 9.25 9.90 -2.90
N LYS A 146 9.26 11.21 -2.60
CA LYS A 146 10.48 11.92 -2.17
C LYS A 146 11.01 11.40 -0.84
N GLU A 147 10.11 11.12 0.12
CA GLU A 147 10.48 10.53 1.40
C GLU A 147 10.98 9.10 1.23
N CYS A 148 10.31 8.28 0.41
CA CYS A 148 10.79 6.95 0.05
C CYS A 148 12.20 7.00 -0.54
N TYR A 149 12.45 7.92 -1.48
CA TYR A 149 13.79 8.11 -2.05
C TYR A 149 14.81 8.52 -1.00
N ARG A 150 14.45 9.43 -0.09
CA ARG A 150 15.35 9.90 0.96
C ARG A 150 15.79 8.75 1.89
N ILE A 151 14.83 7.94 2.37
CA ILE A 151 15.10 6.91 3.38
C ILE A 151 15.66 5.60 2.80
N LEU A 152 15.50 5.35 1.49
CA LEU A 152 16.16 4.21 0.84
C LEU A 152 17.66 4.42 0.71
N LYS A 153 18.42 3.36 0.87
CA LYS A 153 19.86 3.32 0.55
C LYS A 153 20.08 3.41 -0.95
N LYS A 154 21.27 3.80 -1.37
CA LYS A 154 21.69 3.65 -2.77
C LYS A 154 21.60 2.18 -3.18
N GLY A 155 21.01 1.89 -4.34
CA GLY A 155 20.68 0.53 -4.79
C GLY A 155 19.44 -0.07 -4.09
N GLY A 156 18.81 0.65 -3.18
CA GLY A 156 17.58 0.23 -2.50
C GLY A 156 16.38 0.21 -3.46
N ILE A 157 15.41 -0.64 -3.13
CA ILE A 157 14.26 -0.96 -3.98
C ILE A 157 12.99 -0.37 -3.38
N LEU A 158 12.20 0.33 -4.19
CA LEU A 158 10.81 0.68 -3.91
C LEU A 158 9.91 -0.26 -4.70
N LEU A 159 9.03 -0.98 -3.99
CA LEU A 159 7.96 -1.80 -4.55
C LEU A 159 6.64 -1.11 -4.23
N CYS A 160 5.87 -0.73 -5.25
CA CYS A 160 4.70 0.10 -5.09
C CYS A 160 3.49 -0.49 -5.81
N GLY A 161 2.37 -0.65 -5.11
CA GLY A 161 1.05 -0.90 -5.67
C GLY A 161 0.29 0.42 -5.83
N LEU A 162 -0.31 0.65 -6.98
CA LEU A 162 -0.87 1.94 -7.36
C LEU A 162 -2.26 1.75 -7.98
N ASP A 163 -3.28 2.41 -7.44
CA ASP A 163 -4.54 2.62 -8.15
C ASP A 163 -4.33 3.67 -9.24
N ILE A 164 -4.75 3.38 -10.47
CA ILE A 164 -4.55 4.27 -11.63
C ILE A 164 -5.79 5.12 -11.97
N GLY A 165 -6.77 5.13 -11.08
CA GLY A 165 -7.95 5.99 -11.17
C GLY A 165 -9.12 5.40 -11.94
N THR A 166 -8.99 4.23 -12.56
CA THR A 166 -10.05 3.59 -13.35
C THR A 166 -11.31 3.36 -12.50
N ASN A 167 -11.13 2.85 -11.26
CA ASN A 167 -12.22 2.54 -10.33
C ASN A 167 -13.10 3.76 -10.01
N TYR A 168 -12.51 4.94 -9.96
CA TYR A 168 -13.23 6.19 -9.63
C TYR A 168 -14.07 6.74 -10.77
N THR A 169 -13.92 6.22 -11.99
CA THR A 169 -14.66 6.73 -13.16
C THR A 169 -16.03 6.12 -13.33
N VAL A 170 -16.27 4.92 -12.78
CA VAL A 170 -17.44 4.10 -13.06
C VAL A 170 -18.46 4.09 -11.92
N ASP A 171 -19.69 3.69 -12.24
CA ASP A 171 -20.74 3.40 -11.26
C ASP A 171 -20.46 2.06 -10.53
N GLU A 172 -21.24 1.74 -9.48
CA GLU A 172 -21.10 0.51 -8.69
C GLU A 172 -21.18 -0.78 -9.51
N LYS A 173 -21.86 -0.76 -10.66
CA LYS A 173 -21.96 -1.91 -11.55
C LYS A 173 -20.84 -1.96 -12.58
N GLU A 174 -19.99 -0.94 -12.59
CA GLU A 174 -18.91 -0.77 -13.57
C GLU A 174 -19.41 -0.77 -15.03
N GLU A 175 -20.65 -0.32 -15.26
CA GLU A 175 -21.29 -0.29 -16.58
C GLU A 175 -21.24 1.09 -17.24
N LYS A 176 -21.13 2.15 -16.44
CA LYS A 176 -21.19 3.54 -16.92
C LYS A 176 -20.08 4.38 -16.34
N ILE A 177 -19.54 5.26 -17.17
CA ILE A 177 -18.64 6.32 -16.71
C ILE A 177 -19.52 7.44 -16.13
N ILE A 178 -19.33 7.73 -14.84
CA ILE A 178 -20.13 8.71 -14.10
C ILE A 178 -19.31 9.87 -13.54
N ASN A 179 -18.00 9.66 -13.29
CA ASN A 179 -17.14 10.67 -12.72
C ASN A 179 -16.05 11.14 -13.70
N SER A 180 -15.72 12.42 -13.62
CA SER A 180 -14.49 12.97 -14.20
C SER A 180 -13.31 12.81 -13.26
N LEU A 181 -12.11 12.70 -13.82
CA LEU A 181 -10.86 12.74 -13.06
C LEU A 181 -10.24 14.16 -13.12
N PRO A 182 -9.48 14.57 -12.09
CA PRO A 182 -9.18 13.80 -10.88
C PRO A 182 -10.41 13.67 -9.95
N PHE A 183 -10.53 12.52 -9.30
CA PHE A 183 -11.50 12.33 -8.22
C PHE A 183 -10.87 12.91 -6.93
N ASN A 184 -11.44 14.02 -6.46
CA ASN A 184 -10.96 14.70 -5.25
C ASN A 184 -12.14 15.24 -4.43
N PRO A 185 -12.56 14.52 -3.37
CA PRO A 185 -13.71 14.87 -2.55
C PRO A 185 -13.50 16.13 -1.68
N LEU A 186 -12.27 16.64 -1.56
CA LEU A 186 -12.01 17.88 -0.83
C LEU A 186 -12.44 19.14 -1.62
N VAL A 187 -12.54 19.03 -2.93
CA VAL A 187 -12.90 20.14 -3.81
C VAL A 187 -14.18 19.88 -4.64
N ASN A 188 -14.67 18.65 -4.64
CA ASN A 188 -15.89 18.25 -5.34
C ASN A 188 -16.90 17.65 -4.35
N GLU A 189 -18.00 18.37 -4.11
CA GLU A 189 -19.01 17.97 -3.13
C GLU A 189 -19.81 16.73 -3.56
N GLU A 190 -20.03 16.52 -4.86
CA GLU A 190 -20.74 15.33 -5.36
C GLU A 190 -19.91 14.07 -5.12
N GLN A 191 -18.61 14.12 -5.41
CA GLN A 191 -17.67 13.03 -5.13
C GLN A 191 -17.56 12.74 -3.62
N ARG A 192 -17.59 13.78 -2.80
CA ARG A 192 -17.60 13.61 -1.35
C ARG A 192 -18.87 12.89 -0.87
N LYS A 193 -20.03 13.30 -1.34
CA LYS A 193 -21.31 12.64 -1.01
C LYS A 193 -21.33 11.18 -1.46
N GLN A 194 -20.81 10.89 -2.64
CA GLN A 194 -20.66 9.51 -3.12
C GLN A 194 -19.87 8.64 -2.15
N LEU A 195 -18.73 9.11 -1.64
CA LEU A 195 -17.93 8.36 -0.67
C LEU A 195 -18.62 8.22 0.70
N GLU A 196 -19.35 9.27 1.14
CA GLU A 196 -20.14 9.23 2.37
C GLU A 196 -21.27 8.18 2.28
N GLU A 197 -21.96 8.08 1.13
CA GLU A 197 -22.99 7.08 0.87
C GLU A 197 -22.42 5.65 0.80
N GLN A 198 -21.23 5.49 0.25
CA GLN A 198 -20.51 4.21 0.17
C GLN A 198 -19.75 3.84 1.43
N ASP A 199 -19.68 4.75 2.41
CA ASP A 199 -18.94 4.58 3.67
C ASP A 199 -17.45 4.21 3.46
N CYS A 200 -16.81 4.82 2.45
CA CYS A 200 -15.47 4.47 1.98
C CYS A 200 -14.34 5.37 2.52
N GLY A 201 -14.64 6.26 3.50
CA GLY A 201 -13.69 7.27 3.94
C GLY A 201 -13.43 8.32 2.85
N ILE A 202 -12.29 8.96 2.89
CA ILE A 202 -11.90 10.00 1.93
C ILE A 202 -10.84 9.45 0.98
N GLN A 203 -11.20 9.24 -0.26
CA GLN A 203 -10.32 8.64 -1.28
C GLN A 203 -10.09 9.59 -2.45
N PHE A 204 -8.95 9.40 -3.10
CA PHE A 204 -8.46 10.24 -4.19
C PHE A 204 -8.02 9.39 -5.37
N SER A 205 -8.30 9.82 -6.59
CA SER A 205 -7.64 9.26 -7.76
C SER A 205 -6.33 10.00 -8.05
N HIS A 206 -5.38 9.28 -8.60
CA HIS A 206 -4.11 9.84 -9.07
C HIS A 206 -3.85 9.44 -10.51
N THR A 207 -3.32 10.38 -11.27
CA THR A 207 -2.93 10.12 -12.65
C THR A 207 -1.65 9.27 -12.73
N ILE A 208 -1.43 8.59 -13.85
CA ILE A 208 -0.15 7.92 -14.15
C ILE A 208 1.02 8.89 -14.03
N SER A 209 0.83 10.17 -14.41
CA SER A 209 1.87 11.22 -14.27
C SER A 209 2.21 11.53 -12.82
N GLU A 210 1.25 11.46 -11.89
CA GLU A 210 1.49 11.64 -10.46
C GLU A 210 2.12 10.38 -9.85
N GLN A 211 1.61 9.21 -10.16
CA GLN A 211 2.05 7.94 -9.59
C GLN A 211 3.43 7.51 -10.15
N ILE A 212 3.52 7.25 -11.44
CA ILE A 212 4.75 6.79 -12.09
C ILE A 212 5.71 7.97 -12.30
N GLY A 213 5.20 9.08 -12.84
CA GLY A 213 6.00 10.29 -13.03
C GLY A 213 6.52 10.88 -11.72
N GLY A 214 5.78 10.73 -10.62
CA GLY A 214 6.21 11.12 -9.27
C GLY A 214 7.41 10.32 -8.80
N GLN A 215 7.46 9.01 -9.03
CA GLN A 215 8.63 8.18 -8.73
C GLN A 215 9.86 8.64 -9.53
N LEU A 216 9.69 8.85 -10.85
CA LEU A 216 10.78 9.34 -11.72
C LEU A 216 11.29 10.72 -11.28
N LYS A 217 10.40 11.67 -10.96
CA LYS A 217 10.77 13.00 -10.46
C LYS A 217 11.45 12.96 -9.09
N ALA A 218 11.15 11.98 -8.25
CA ALA A 218 11.84 11.76 -6.98
C ALA A 218 13.30 11.25 -7.17
N GLY A 219 13.64 10.77 -8.36
CA GLY A 219 14.97 10.26 -8.72
C GLY A 219 15.06 8.74 -8.88
N PHE A 220 13.94 8.04 -8.78
CA PHE A 220 13.91 6.60 -8.99
C PHE A 220 14.10 6.25 -10.47
N ARG A 221 14.74 5.11 -10.72
CA ARG A 221 14.74 4.43 -12.01
C ARG A 221 13.77 3.24 -11.94
N LEU A 222 12.69 3.29 -12.72
CA LEU A 222 11.81 2.13 -12.87
C LEU A 222 12.58 1.01 -13.58
N THR A 223 12.40 -0.20 -13.07
CA THR A 223 13.05 -1.40 -13.61
C THR A 223 12.06 -2.44 -14.05
N ASP A 224 10.84 -2.39 -13.54
CA ASP A 224 9.77 -3.30 -13.93
C ASP A 224 8.39 -2.73 -13.57
N ILE A 225 7.32 -3.27 -14.22
CA ILE A 225 5.93 -2.89 -14.02
C ILE A 225 5.02 -4.03 -14.48
N TYR A 226 3.90 -4.24 -13.79
CA TYR A 226 2.77 -5.04 -14.29
C TYR A 226 1.44 -4.36 -13.95
N ASP A 227 0.40 -4.63 -14.74
CA ASP A 227 -0.98 -4.20 -14.50
C ASP A 227 -1.77 -5.29 -13.79
N ASP A 228 -2.80 -4.85 -13.08
CA ASP A 228 -3.70 -5.71 -12.33
C ASP A 228 -5.13 -5.17 -12.32
N THR A 229 -6.06 -6.00 -11.90
CA THR A 229 -7.49 -5.70 -11.84
C THR A 229 -8.00 -5.78 -10.40
N ASN A 230 -9.30 -5.51 -10.19
CA ASN A 230 -9.95 -5.67 -8.87
C ASN A 230 -10.06 -7.14 -8.42
N GLY A 231 -9.92 -8.12 -9.32
CA GLY A 231 -10.20 -9.53 -9.05
C GLY A 231 -11.68 -9.89 -9.14
N PHE A 232 -12.56 -8.93 -9.27
CA PHE A 232 -14.02 -9.10 -9.44
C PHE A 232 -14.59 -7.88 -10.17
N GLY A 233 -15.89 -7.95 -10.50
CA GLY A 233 -16.59 -6.87 -11.17
C GLY A 233 -16.41 -6.84 -12.69
N ARG A 234 -17.08 -5.89 -13.33
CA ARG A 234 -17.12 -5.80 -14.79
C ARG A 234 -15.79 -5.39 -15.41
N LEU A 235 -15.03 -4.53 -14.73
CA LEU A 235 -13.70 -4.15 -15.18
C LEU A 235 -12.76 -5.37 -15.21
N HIS A 236 -12.82 -6.21 -14.17
CA HIS A 236 -12.05 -7.46 -14.12
C HIS A 236 -12.44 -8.44 -15.23
N GLU A 237 -13.75 -8.68 -15.44
CA GLU A 237 -14.27 -9.56 -16.50
C GLU A 237 -13.80 -9.13 -17.90
N LEU A 238 -13.65 -7.82 -18.11
CA LEU A 238 -13.19 -7.24 -19.36
C LEU A 238 -11.67 -7.08 -19.42
N ASN A 239 -10.95 -7.52 -18.40
CA ASN A 239 -9.50 -7.37 -18.25
C ASN A 239 -9.02 -5.90 -18.40
N ILE A 240 -9.80 -4.98 -17.81
CA ILE A 240 -9.44 -3.56 -17.77
C ILE A 240 -8.64 -3.32 -16.49
N ALA A 241 -7.40 -2.87 -16.65
CA ALA A 241 -6.52 -2.59 -15.53
C ALA A 241 -7.08 -1.46 -14.66
N SER A 242 -7.11 -1.69 -13.36
CA SER A 242 -7.46 -0.71 -12.32
C SER A 242 -6.25 -0.37 -11.44
N PHE A 243 -5.25 -1.23 -11.47
CA PHE A 243 -4.02 -1.09 -10.69
C PHE A 243 -2.78 -1.36 -11.54
N VAL A 244 -1.67 -0.84 -11.06
CA VAL A 244 -0.33 -1.22 -11.54
C VAL A 244 0.58 -1.43 -10.35
N ALA A 245 1.52 -2.36 -10.47
CA ALA A 245 2.64 -2.50 -9.55
C ALA A 245 3.92 -2.06 -10.22
N THR A 246 4.78 -1.37 -9.48
CA THR A 246 6.07 -0.90 -10.00
C THR A 246 7.22 -1.39 -9.13
N ARG A 247 8.34 -1.70 -9.79
CA ARG A 247 9.63 -1.87 -9.17
C ARG A 247 10.56 -0.74 -9.57
N ALA A 248 11.07 0.00 -8.60
CA ALA A 248 11.96 1.13 -8.82
C ALA A 248 13.21 1.04 -7.96
N ILE A 249 14.33 1.58 -8.42
CA ILE A 249 15.62 1.55 -7.71
C ILE A 249 16.12 2.97 -7.50
N LYS A 250 16.65 3.25 -6.30
CA LYS A 250 17.42 4.45 -5.99
C LYS A 250 18.85 4.30 -6.52
N GLU A 251 19.28 5.12 -7.45
CA GLU A 251 20.65 5.16 -8.00
C GLU A 251 21.62 5.98 -7.16
#